data_972a63a2587bd0ace61677e12ed7ef32
#
_entry.id   972a63a2587bd0ace61677e12ed7ef32
#
_cell.length_a   1.000
_cell.length_b   1.000
_cell.length_c   1.000
_cell.angle_alpha   90.00
_cell.angle_beta   90.00
_cell.angle_gamma   90.00
#
_symmetry.space_group_name_H-M   'P 1'
#
loop_
_entity.id
_entity.type
_entity.pdbx_description
1 polymer ?
#
loop_
_entity_poly.entity_id
_entity_poly.type
_entity_poly.pdbx_seq_one_letter_code
_entity_poly.pdbx_strand_id
1 'polypeptide(L)'
;EGQTKQKLGNTVARGAVDSIVSEQLTYFLEQNPAVAKSICEKSLLAQRAREAARKARDLTRRKTALESTSLPGKLADCSDKDPKNCEIYIVEGDSAGGSAKTARSRATQAILPLRGKILNVEKARLDRILGNAEIKAMITAFGTGIHEDFDISKLRYHKIIIMTDADVDGAHIATLLLTFLYRFMPDLIREGHVYLAQPPLYKVEKNKKVWYAYNDDELNAIMTEIGRDQNNKVQRYKGLGE
;
A
#
# COMPACT_ATOMS: atom_id res chain seq x y z
N GLU A 1 -14.19 -49.51 -8.28
CA GLU A 1 -13.43 -48.26 -8.43
C GLU A 1 -12.82 -48.23 -9.83
N GLY A 2 -13.06 -47.09 -10.54
CA GLY A 2 -12.58 -46.96 -11.91
C GLY A 2 -11.04 -46.90 -11.98
N GLN A 3 -10.45 -47.39 -13.05
CA GLN A 3 -9.00 -47.37 -13.30
C GLN A 3 -8.37 -45.97 -13.50
N THR A 4 -9.09 -44.89 -13.14
CA THR A 4 -8.58 -43.54 -13.22
C THR A 4 -7.71 -43.23 -11.99
N LYS A 5 -6.50 -42.72 -12.20
CA LYS A 5 -5.56 -42.29 -11.14
C LYS A 5 -6.10 -41.08 -10.34
N GLN A 6 -7.35 -41.17 -9.89
CA GLN A 6 -8.02 -40.16 -9.08
C GLN A 6 -7.92 -40.50 -7.58
N LYS A 7 -8.11 -39.47 -6.73
CA LYS A 7 -8.17 -39.69 -5.28
C LYS A 7 -9.26 -40.68 -4.92
N LEU A 8 -8.97 -41.59 -3.98
CA LEU A 8 -9.95 -42.51 -3.41
C LEU A 8 -11.18 -41.73 -2.89
N GLY A 9 -12.30 -41.87 -3.63
CA GLY A 9 -13.53 -41.14 -3.34
C GLY A 9 -14.39 -41.77 -2.23
N ASN A 10 -14.12 -43.02 -1.90
CA ASN A 10 -14.85 -43.76 -0.86
C ASN A 10 -14.36 -43.34 0.53
N THR A 11 -15.16 -42.58 1.24
CA THR A 11 -14.83 -42.04 2.58
C THR A 11 -14.66 -43.12 3.64
N VAL A 12 -15.40 -44.24 3.55
CA VAL A 12 -15.30 -45.36 4.48
C VAL A 12 -13.99 -46.12 4.28
N ALA A 13 -13.66 -46.44 3.04
CA ALA A 13 -12.39 -47.08 2.72
C ALA A 13 -11.18 -46.22 3.06
N ARG A 14 -11.31 -44.89 2.84
CA ARG A 14 -10.28 -43.91 3.22
C ARG A 14 -10.03 -43.92 4.72
N GLY A 15 -11.11 -43.86 5.53
CA GLY A 15 -10.98 -43.88 6.98
C GLY A 15 -10.33 -45.15 7.52
N ALA A 16 -10.73 -46.32 6.99
CA ALA A 16 -10.14 -47.60 7.36
C ALA A 16 -8.64 -47.68 7.01
N VAL A 17 -8.28 -47.25 5.80
CA VAL A 17 -6.88 -47.22 5.38
C VAL A 17 -6.05 -46.27 6.22
N ASP A 18 -6.56 -45.07 6.48
CA ASP A 18 -5.89 -44.05 7.30
C ASP A 18 -5.62 -44.55 8.72
N SER A 19 -6.59 -45.18 9.36
CA SER A 19 -6.43 -45.77 10.70
C SER A 19 -5.39 -46.87 10.73
N ILE A 20 -5.48 -47.85 9.80
CA ILE A 20 -4.55 -48.96 9.76
C ILE A 20 -3.13 -48.50 9.45
N VAL A 21 -2.96 -47.62 8.46
CA VAL A 21 -1.63 -47.13 8.07
C VAL A 21 -1.03 -46.30 9.20
N SER A 22 -1.80 -45.41 9.84
CA SER A 22 -1.31 -44.61 10.95
C SER A 22 -0.85 -45.47 12.13
N GLU A 23 -1.65 -46.46 12.53
CA GLU A 23 -1.33 -47.37 13.62
C GLU A 23 -0.07 -48.19 13.33
N GLN A 24 -0.03 -48.83 12.17
CA GLN A 24 1.10 -49.70 11.79
C GLN A 24 2.39 -48.90 11.55
N LEU A 25 2.28 -47.70 10.98
CA LEU A 25 3.43 -46.84 10.78
C LEU A 25 3.97 -46.32 12.11
N THR A 26 3.10 -45.93 13.05
CA THR A 26 3.52 -45.51 14.38
C THR A 26 4.26 -46.65 15.10
N TYR A 27 3.68 -47.85 15.13
CA TYR A 27 4.30 -49.01 15.71
C TYR A 27 5.65 -49.34 15.08
N PHE A 28 5.75 -49.29 13.74
CA PHE A 28 7.01 -49.52 13.01
C PHE A 28 8.09 -48.50 13.39
N LEU A 29 7.73 -47.22 13.47
CA LEU A 29 8.67 -46.12 13.81
C LEU A 29 9.14 -46.19 15.25
N GLU A 30 8.27 -46.59 16.16
CA GLU A 30 8.63 -46.82 17.58
C GLU A 30 9.62 -48.00 17.75
N GLN A 31 9.45 -49.04 16.97
CA GLN A 31 10.39 -50.19 16.96
C GLN A 31 11.68 -49.91 16.20
N ASN A 32 11.69 -48.90 15.32
CA ASN A 32 12.84 -48.57 14.48
C ASN A 32 13.26 -47.10 14.66
N PRO A 33 13.75 -46.68 15.84
CA PRO A 33 14.05 -45.28 16.15
C PRO A 33 15.11 -44.65 15.22
N ALA A 34 16.05 -45.46 14.71
CA ALA A 34 17.04 -44.98 13.73
C ALA A 34 16.39 -44.56 12.40
N VAL A 35 15.38 -45.30 11.95
CA VAL A 35 14.60 -44.95 10.74
C VAL A 35 13.76 -43.70 10.98
N ALA A 36 13.07 -43.62 12.10
CA ALA A 36 12.29 -42.47 12.50
C ALA A 36 13.15 -41.21 12.53
N LYS A 37 14.32 -41.26 13.15
CA LYS A 37 15.28 -40.15 13.20
C LYS A 37 15.74 -39.72 11.82
N SER A 38 16.08 -40.66 10.94
CA SER A 38 16.50 -40.38 9.56
C SER A 38 15.40 -39.65 8.76
N ILE A 39 14.12 -40.07 8.92
CA ILE A 39 12.98 -39.43 8.26
C ILE A 39 12.80 -38.01 8.76
N CYS A 40 12.87 -37.78 10.09
CA CYS A 40 12.78 -36.46 10.68
C CYS A 40 13.92 -35.53 10.21
N GLU A 41 15.17 -36.03 10.20
CA GLU A 41 16.33 -35.26 9.75
C GLU A 41 16.19 -34.83 8.27
N LYS A 42 15.77 -35.75 7.41
CA LYS A 42 15.52 -35.46 5.97
C LYS A 42 14.38 -34.45 5.80
N SER A 43 13.33 -34.54 6.59
CA SER A 43 12.20 -33.63 6.54
C SER A 43 12.60 -32.20 6.97
N LEU A 44 13.40 -32.09 8.04
CA LEU A 44 13.94 -30.80 8.51
C LEU A 44 14.91 -30.20 7.49
N LEU A 45 15.76 -31.02 6.86
CA LEU A 45 16.67 -30.56 5.81
C LEU A 45 15.89 -30.03 4.60
N ALA A 46 14.84 -30.72 4.17
CA ALA A 46 13.98 -30.31 3.07
C ALA A 46 13.19 -29.02 3.40
N GLN A 47 12.77 -28.85 4.64
CA GLN A 47 12.16 -27.60 5.11
C GLN A 47 13.14 -26.45 5.03
N ARG A 48 14.35 -26.58 5.60
CA ARG A 48 15.40 -25.54 5.56
C ARG A 48 15.76 -25.15 4.13
N ALA A 49 15.90 -26.14 3.23
CA ALA A 49 16.17 -25.89 1.81
C ALA A 49 15.05 -25.07 1.14
N ARG A 50 13.78 -25.41 1.42
CA ARG A 50 12.62 -24.67 0.89
C ARG A 50 12.56 -23.25 1.44
N GLU A 51 12.85 -23.05 2.72
CA GLU A 51 12.88 -21.72 3.33
C GLU A 51 14.01 -20.86 2.77
N ALA A 52 15.22 -21.44 2.59
CA ALA A 52 16.35 -20.76 1.97
C ALA A 52 16.04 -20.36 0.50
N ALA A 53 15.46 -21.27 -0.28
CA ALA A 53 15.05 -20.98 -1.65
C ALA A 53 13.96 -19.89 -1.73
N ARG A 54 13.05 -19.86 -0.73
CA ARG A 54 12.04 -18.80 -0.63
C ARG A 54 12.69 -17.46 -0.32
N LYS A 55 13.57 -17.41 0.69
CA LYS A 55 14.32 -16.18 1.04
C LYS A 55 15.14 -15.64 -0.14
N ALA A 56 15.84 -16.53 -0.87
CA ALA A 56 16.60 -16.12 -2.05
C ALA A 56 15.70 -15.53 -3.15
N ARG A 57 14.55 -16.13 -3.42
CA ARG A 57 13.56 -15.60 -4.38
C ARG A 57 12.98 -14.26 -3.94
N ASP A 58 12.67 -14.12 -2.65
CA ASP A 58 12.14 -12.89 -2.10
C ASP A 58 13.18 -11.76 -2.19
N LEU A 59 14.46 -12.05 -1.89
CA LEU A 59 15.58 -11.11 -2.06
C LEU A 59 15.77 -10.69 -3.53
N THR A 60 15.72 -11.64 -4.47
CA THR A 60 15.84 -11.31 -5.90
C THR A 60 14.69 -10.43 -6.37
N ARG A 61 13.44 -10.76 -5.99
CA ARG A 61 12.27 -9.93 -6.31
C ARG A 61 12.36 -8.54 -5.68
N ARG A 62 12.88 -8.44 -4.47
CA ARG A 62 13.12 -7.18 -3.77
C ARG A 62 14.14 -6.33 -4.54
N LYS A 63 15.30 -6.88 -4.90
CA LYS A 63 16.31 -6.20 -5.72
C LYS A 63 15.71 -5.71 -7.05
N THR A 64 15.01 -6.59 -7.79
CA THR A 64 14.39 -6.19 -9.07
C THR A 64 13.35 -5.07 -8.91
N ALA A 65 12.58 -5.06 -7.80
CA ALA A 65 11.63 -3.98 -7.52
C ALA A 65 12.32 -2.65 -7.19
N LEU A 66 13.49 -2.71 -6.54
CA LEU A 66 14.28 -1.55 -6.14
C LEU A 66 15.19 -1.03 -7.27
N GLU A 67 15.67 -1.92 -8.15
CA GLU A 67 16.54 -1.61 -9.28
C GLU A 67 15.80 -1.07 -10.51
N SER A 68 14.47 -0.95 -10.46
CA SER A 68 13.69 -0.31 -11.53
C SER A 68 14.07 1.18 -11.60
N THR A 69 15.01 1.52 -12.46
CA THR A 69 15.49 2.90 -12.68
C THR A 69 14.49 3.76 -13.44
N SER A 70 13.49 3.18 -14.09
CA SER A 70 12.47 3.93 -14.80
C SER A 70 11.34 4.36 -13.84
N LEU A 71 11.06 5.65 -13.80
CA LEU A 71 9.95 6.21 -13.03
C LEU A 71 8.60 5.63 -13.49
N PRO A 72 7.62 5.47 -12.59
CA PRO A 72 6.30 4.99 -12.97
C PRO A 72 5.68 5.86 -14.07
N GLY A 73 5.17 5.25 -15.14
CA GLY A 73 4.58 6.00 -16.26
C GLY A 73 3.40 6.88 -15.89
N LYS A 74 2.74 6.60 -14.75
CA LYS A 74 1.66 7.42 -14.20
C LYS A 74 2.14 8.60 -13.35
N LEU A 75 3.41 8.63 -12.93
CA LEU A 75 3.99 9.72 -12.17
C LEU A 75 4.14 10.96 -13.06
N ALA A 76 3.53 12.06 -12.67
CA ALA A 76 3.84 13.37 -13.22
C ALA A 76 4.92 14.02 -12.33
N ASP A 77 6.17 13.84 -12.68
CA ASP A 77 7.31 14.32 -11.89
C ASP A 77 7.47 15.84 -11.95
N CYS A 78 8.22 16.41 -11.00
CA CYS A 78 8.62 17.82 -10.99
C CYS A 78 10.00 17.99 -11.65
N SER A 79 10.34 19.22 -12.03
CA SER A 79 11.57 19.50 -12.74
C SER A 79 12.75 19.88 -11.82
N ASP A 80 12.49 20.35 -10.61
CA ASP A 80 13.52 20.61 -9.61
C ASP A 80 14.16 19.29 -9.15
N LYS A 81 15.46 19.31 -8.99
CA LYS A 81 16.25 18.14 -8.58
C LYS A 81 16.65 18.18 -7.12
N ASP A 82 16.48 19.32 -6.45
CA ASP A 82 16.71 19.41 -5.01
C ASP A 82 15.49 18.87 -4.26
N PRO A 83 15.61 17.72 -3.56
CA PRO A 83 14.49 17.13 -2.83
C PRO A 83 13.86 18.06 -1.80
N LYS A 84 14.63 19.01 -1.25
CA LYS A 84 14.16 19.95 -0.23
C LYS A 84 13.08 20.91 -0.75
N ASN A 85 13.11 21.19 -2.05
CA ASN A 85 12.13 22.02 -2.72
C ASN A 85 10.93 21.22 -3.25
N CYS A 86 11.07 19.89 -3.32
CA CYS A 86 10.11 19.01 -3.99
C CYS A 86 9.13 18.37 -3.03
N GLU A 87 7.89 18.27 -3.49
CA GLU A 87 6.82 17.56 -2.82
C GLU A 87 6.07 16.64 -3.78
N ILE A 88 5.63 15.48 -3.30
CA ILE A 88 4.83 14.52 -4.07
C ILE A 88 3.45 14.37 -3.46
N TYR A 89 2.42 14.51 -4.28
CA TYR A 89 1.04 14.27 -3.92
C TYR A 89 0.62 12.88 -4.37
N ILE A 90 0.24 12.05 -3.42
CA ILE A 90 -0.37 10.74 -3.66
C ILE A 90 -1.88 10.97 -3.70
N VAL A 91 -2.46 10.93 -4.90
CA VAL A 91 -3.85 11.35 -5.14
C VAL A 91 -4.72 10.14 -5.43
N GLU A 92 -5.88 10.07 -4.79
CA GLU A 92 -6.87 9.03 -5.04
C GLU A 92 -7.54 9.22 -6.41
N GLY A 93 -7.38 8.21 -7.27
CA GLY A 93 -8.03 8.12 -8.56
C GLY A 93 -7.37 8.91 -9.69
N ASP A 94 -7.64 8.47 -10.92
CA ASP A 94 -7.09 9.08 -12.13
C ASP A 94 -7.75 10.44 -12.43
N SER A 95 -9.02 10.65 -12.06
CA SER A 95 -9.75 11.91 -12.27
C SER A 95 -9.15 13.05 -11.45
N ALA A 96 -9.08 12.87 -10.13
CA ALA A 96 -8.46 13.85 -9.23
C ALA A 96 -6.97 14.02 -9.55
N GLY A 97 -6.27 12.93 -9.91
CA GLY A 97 -4.89 12.98 -10.40
C GLY A 97 -4.73 13.83 -11.66
N GLY A 98 -5.69 13.80 -12.58
CA GLY A 98 -5.73 14.65 -13.78
C GLY A 98 -5.88 16.13 -13.43
N SER A 99 -6.84 16.47 -12.57
CA SER A 99 -7.05 17.83 -12.07
C SER A 99 -5.82 18.37 -11.34
N ALA A 100 -5.24 17.56 -10.44
CA ALA A 100 -4.02 17.91 -9.71
C ALA A 100 -2.82 18.14 -10.64
N LYS A 101 -2.64 17.31 -11.67
CA LYS A 101 -1.60 17.50 -12.71
C LYS A 101 -1.71 18.83 -13.45
N THR A 102 -2.94 19.29 -13.66
CA THR A 102 -3.19 20.56 -14.34
C THR A 102 -2.91 21.76 -13.43
N ALA A 103 -3.30 21.66 -12.15
CA ALA A 103 -3.21 22.74 -11.17
C ALA A 103 -1.82 22.90 -10.52
N ARG A 104 -0.96 21.87 -10.54
CA ARG A 104 0.31 21.83 -9.82
C ARG A 104 1.35 22.85 -10.31
N SER A 105 2.28 23.21 -9.45
CA SER A 105 3.56 23.78 -9.86
C SER A 105 4.44 22.68 -10.46
N ARG A 106 4.71 22.75 -11.77
CA ARG A 106 5.56 21.76 -12.44
C ARG A 106 7.01 21.78 -11.98
N ALA A 107 7.45 22.88 -11.38
CA ALA A 107 8.79 23.02 -10.86
C ALA A 107 9.02 22.12 -9.65
N THR A 108 8.12 22.14 -8.66
CA THR A 108 8.35 21.57 -7.34
C THR A 108 7.34 20.49 -6.92
N GLN A 109 6.23 20.37 -7.64
CA GLN A 109 5.15 19.45 -7.27
C GLN A 109 5.04 18.26 -8.23
N ALA A 110 5.17 17.05 -7.70
CA ALA A 110 4.93 15.81 -8.40
C ALA A 110 3.56 15.23 -8.03
N ILE A 111 2.90 14.55 -8.97
CA ILE A 111 1.60 13.90 -8.76
C ILE A 111 1.70 12.42 -9.09
N LEU A 112 1.33 11.57 -8.14
CA LEU A 112 1.21 10.12 -8.29
C LEU A 112 -0.24 9.70 -8.04
N PRO A 113 -1.06 9.48 -9.06
CA PRO A 113 -2.40 8.95 -8.88
C PRO A 113 -2.36 7.47 -8.51
N LEU A 114 -3.20 7.07 -7.56
CA LEU A 114 -3.39 5.68 -7.15
C LEU A 114 -4.75 5.17 -7.63
N ARG A 115 -4.78 3.96 -8.19
CA ARG A 115 -6.01 3.31 -8.65
C ARG A 115 -6.62 2.46 -7.55
N GLY A 116 -7.57 3.03 -6.84
CA GLY A 116 -8.30 2.33 -5.78
C GLY A 116 -7.50 2.04 -4.53
N LYS A 117 -8.02 1.14 -3.69
CA LYS A 117 -7.39 0.76 -2.42
C LYS A 117 -6.13 -0.05 -2.65
N ILE A 118 -5.04 0.35 -2.03
CA ILE A 118 -3.81 -0.44 -2.03
C ILE A 118 -3.97 -1.71 -1.18
N LEU A 119 -3.08 -2.66 -1.41
CA LEU A 119 -3.03 -3.90 -0.64
C LEU A 119 -2.77 -3.62 0.85
N ASN A 120 -3.54 -4.25 1.75
CA ASN A 120 -3.27 -4.20 3.19
C ASN A 120 -1.99 -5.01 3.50
N VAL A 121 -0.90 -4.31 3.82
CA VAL A 121 0.42 -4.90 4.05
C VAL A 121 0.52 -5.69 5.35
N GLU A 122 -0.36 -5.45 6.33
CA GLU A 122 -0.42 -6.23 7.57
C GLU A 122 -0.89 -7.68 7.33
N LYS A 123 -1.77 -7.87 6.34
CA LYS A 123 -2.37 -9.17 6.03
C LYS A 123 -1.71 -9.87 4.85
N ALA A 124 -0.85 -9.19 4.12
CA ALA A 124 -0.29 -9.69 2.89
C ALA A 124 1.14 -10.20 3.06
N ARG A 125 1.49 -11.22 2.28
CA ARG A 125 2.87 -11.72 2.21
C ARG A 125 3.74 -10.76 1.40
N LEU A 126 5.02 -10.69 1.74
CA LEU A 126 5.99 -9.78 1.10
C LEU A 126 6.04 -9.92 -0.43
N ASP A 127 5.92 -11.12 -0.96
CA ASP A 127 5.90 -11.37 -2.41
C ASP A 127 4.70 -10.72 -3.11
N ARG A 128 3.53 -10.70 -2.46
CA ARG A 128 2.33 -10.01 -2.95
C ARG A 128 2.45 -8.49 -2.83
N ILE A 129 3.06 -8.02 -1.74
CA ILE A 129 3.30 -6.59 -1.51
C ILE A 129 4.20 -6.04 -2.62
N LEU A 130 5.34 -6.68 -2.85
CA LEU A 130 6.28 -6.30 -3.92
C LEU A 130 5.76 -6.58 -5.34
N GLY A 131 4.73 -7.43 -5.48
CA GLY A 131 4.00 -7.65 -6.74
C GLY A 131 2.98 -6.56 -7.06
N ASN A 132 2.53 -5.79 -6.06
CA ASN A 132 1.49 -4.77 -6.24
C ASN A 132 2.03 -3.56 -7.00
N ALA A 133 1.33 -3.17 -8.08
CA ALA A 133 1.77 -2.09 -8.97
C ALA A 133 1.79 -0.72 -8.29
N GLU A 134 0.82 -0.45 -7.39
CA GLU A 134 0.72 0.82 -6.68
C GLU A 134 1.87 0.97 -5.66
N ILE A 135 2.17 -0.10 -4.92
CA ILE A 135 3.28 -0.14 -3.97
C ILE A 135 4.63 0.01 -4.69
N LYS A 136 4.82 -0.70 -5.81
CA LYS A 136 6.01 -0.53 -6.64
C LYS A 136 6.18 0.90 -7.12
N ALA A 137 5.10 1.51 -7.59
CA ALA A 137 5.12 2.89 -8.07
C ALA A 137 5.57 3.86 -6.97
N MET A 138 5.11 3.69 -5.73
CA MET A 138 5.53 4.50 -4.58
C MET A 138 7.00 4.28 -4.24
N ILE A 139 7.45 3.02 -4.13
CA ILE A 139 8.86 2.70 -3.83
C ILE A 139 9.78 3.34 -4.86
N THR A 140 9.46 3.19 -6.14
CA THR A 140 10.26 3.75 -7.24
C THR A 140 10.21 5.28 -7.25
N ALA A 141 9.04 5.89 -7.00
CA ALA A 141 8.89 7.34 -6.95
C ALA A 141 9.69 7.97 -5.82
N PHE A 142 9.66 7.39 -4.63
CA PHE A 142 10.40 7.92 -3.48
C PHE A 142 11.92 7.73 -3.59
N GLY A 143 12.35 6.62 -4.17
CA GLY A 143 13.77 6.32 -4.41
C GLY A 143 14.53 5.81 -3.17
N THR A 144 13.91 5.74 -2.00
CA THR A 144 14.54 5.40 -0.72
C THR A 144 14.80 3.91 -0.49
N GLY A 145 14.19 3.03 -1.30
CA GLY A 145 14.12 1.62 -0.94
C GLY A 145 13.16 1.33 0.21
N ILE A 146 13.21 0.11 0.77
CA ILE A 146 12.35 -0.34 1.86
C ILE A 146 13.11 -1.24 2.84
N HIS A 147 12.68 -1.34 4.08
CA HIS A 147 13.28 -2.18 5.14
C HIS A 147 14.79 -1.96 5.30
N GLU A 148 15.59 -3.03 5.15
CA GLU A 148 17.05 -3.01 5.30
C GLU A 148 17.76 -2.21 4.20
N ASP A 149 17.14 -2.05 3.01
CA ASP A 149 17.66 -1.24 1.91
C ASP A 149 17.16 0.20 1.96
N PHE A 150 16.41 0.57 3.01
CA PHE A 150 15.90 1.93 3.17
C PHE A 150 17.04 2.92 3.45
N ASP A 151 17.10 3.96 2.65
CA ASP A 151 18.09 5.04 2.76
C ASP A 151 17.40 6.38 2.53
N ILE A 152 17.16 7.12 3.61
CA ILE A 152 16.45 8.39 3.57
C ILE A 152 17.20 9.46 2.77
N SER A 153 18.53 9.35 2.66
CA SER A 153 19.35 10.30 1.87
C SER A 153 19.02 10.28 0.39
N LYS A 154 18.39 9.20 -0.09
CA LYS A 154 17.92 9.03 -1.48
C LYS A 154 16.51 9.52 -1.72
N LEU A 155 15.85 10.09 -0.70
CA LEU A 155 14.49 10.60 -0.82
C LEU A 155 14.43 11.71 -1.87
N ARG A 156 13.55 11.54 -2.87
CA ARG A 156 13.40 12.46 -3.99
C ARG A 156 12.46 13.64 -3.71
N TYR A 157 11.62 13.53 -2.68
CA TYR A 157 10.63 14.55 -2.32
C TYR A 157 10.62 14.74 -0.82
N HIS A 158 10.94 15.93 -0.35
CA HIS A 158 11.01 16.23 1.08
C HIS A 158 9.66 16.19 1.78
N LYS A 159 8.56 16.31 1.01
CA LYS A 159 7.19 16.15 1.50
C LYS A 159 6.44 15.12 0.68
N ILE A 160 5.85 14.16 1.36
CA ILE A 160 4.94 13.16 0.80
C ILE A 160 3.55 13.48 1.33
N ILE A 161 2.66 13.95 0.45
CA ILE A 161 1.34 14.44 0.81
C ILE A 161 0.30 13.44 0.32
N ILE A 162 -0.40 12.81 1.26
CA ILE A 162 -1.52 11.90 0.98
C ILE A 162 -2.77 12.75 0.81
N MET A 163 -3.40 12.67 -0.36
CA MET A 163 -4.59 13.44 -0.73
C MET A 163 -5.69 12.47 -1.18
N THR A 164 -6.63 12.20 -0.29
CA THR A 164 -7.77 11.31 -0.49
C THR A 164 -9.07 12.08 -0.31
N ASP A 165 -10.18 11.54 -0.82
CA ASP A 165 -11.50 12.11 -0.62
C ASP A 165 -11.86 12.21 0.87
N ALA A 166 -12.67 13.19 1.24
CA ALA A 166 -13.11 13.42 2.63
C ALA A 166 -14.28 12.48 3.00
N ASP A 167 -14.18 11.20 2.67
CA ASP A 167 -15.18 10.18 2.95
C ASP A 167 -14.56 8.95 3.65
N VAL A 168 -15.39 7.94 3.92
CA VAL A 168 -14.97 6.70 4.60
C VAL A 168 -13.96 5.91 3.76
N ASP A 169 -14.09 5.90 2.45
CA ASP A 169 -13.19 5.19 1.54
C ASP A 169 -11.84 5.89 1.47
N GLY A 170 -11.82 7.21 1.35
CA GLY A 170 -10.61 8.01 1.40
C GLY A 170 -9.85 7.89 2.73
N ALA A 171 -10.57 7.90 3.86
CA ALA A 171 -9.97 7.64 5.17
C ALA A 171 -9.34 6.24 5.26
N HIS A 172 -9.98 5.24 4.66
CA HIS A 172 -9.44 3.87 4.60
C HIS A 172 -8.18 3.80 3.71
N ILE A 173 -8.18 4.46 2.56
CA ILE A 173 -7.00 4.53 1.67
C ILE A 173 -5.83 5.21 2.38
N ALA A 174 -6.08 6.35 3.04
CA ALA A 174 -5.06 7.04 3.84
C ALA A 174 -4.48 6.13 4.94
N THR A 175 -5.33 5.37 5.64
CA THR A 175 -4.89 4.40 6.65
C THR A 175 -4.00 3.31 6.05
N LEU A 176 -4.37 2.76 4.90
CA LEU A 176 -3.56 1.73 4.23
C LEU A 176 -2.19 2.28 3.79
N LEU A 177 -2.15 3.51 3.27
CA LEU A 177 -0.92 4.20 2.88
C LEU A 177 -0.02 4.46 4.08
N LEU A 178 -0.57 5.00 5.16
CA LEU A 178 0.18 5.23 6.41
C LEU A 178 0.71 3.92 7.00
N THR A 179 -0.08 2.84 6.96
CA THR A 179 0.35 1.50 7.39
C THR A 179 1.53 1.01 6.55
N PHE A 180 1.47 1.19 5.23
CA PHE A 180 2.59 0.84 4.35
C PHE A 180 3.85 1.64 4.68
N LEU A 181 3.75 2.96 4.80
CA LEU A 181 4.88 3.83 5.14
C LEU A 181 5.45 3.48 6.52
N TYR A 182 4.61 3.29 7.52
CA TYR A 182 5.04 2.95 8.87
C TYR A 182 5.80 1.62 8.95
N ARG A 183 5.34 0.60 8.19
CA ARG A 183 5.95 -0.74 8.21
C ARG A 183 7.21 -0.86 7.37
N PHE A 184 7.29 -0.14 6.27
CA PHE A 184 8.35 -0.31 5.28
C PHE A 184 9.34 0.85 5.19
N MET A 185 8.93 2.04 5.64
CA MET A 185 9.69 3.29 5.57
C MET A 185 9.44 4.16 6.82
N PRO A 186 9.63 3.63 8.05
CA PRO A 186 9.20 4.32 9.29
C PRO A 186 9.86 5.68 9.50
N ASP A 187 11.08 5.86 9.02
CA ASP A 187 11.82 7.11 9.22
C ASP A 187 11.20 8.28 8.42
N LEU A 188 10.48 8.01 7.32
CA LEU A 188 9.72 9.07 6.63
C LEU A 188 8.66 9.70 7.54
N ILE A 189 8.07 8.92 8.43
CA ILE A 189 7.09 9.43 9.41
C ILE A 189 7.80 10.09 10.58
N ARG A 190 8.84 9.46 11.12
CA ARG A 190 9.59 9.95 12.29
C ARG A 190 10.26 11.29 12.04
N GLU A 191 10.79 11.49 10.83
CA GLU A 191 11.45 12.73 10.43
C GLU A 191 10.49 13.77 9.85
N GLY A 192 9.18 13.50 9.84
CA GLY A 192 8.15 14.48 9.48
C GLY A 192 8.00 14.75 7.99
N HIS A 193 8.32 13.76 7.14
CA HIS A 193 8.17 13.89 5.69
C HIS A 193 6.76 13.58 5.18
N VAL A 194 5.88 12.98 6.01
CA VAL A 194 4.54 12.52 5.60
C VAL A 194 3.47 13.45 6.10
N TYR A 195 2.59 13.88 5.20
CA TYR A 195 1.50 14.82 5.45
C TYR A 195 0.18 14.25 4.95
N LEU A 196 -0.91 14.62 5.61
CA LEU A 196 -2.27 14.38 5.15
C LEU A 196 -2.87 15.70 4.66
N ALA A 197 -3.28 15.77 3.41
CA ALA A 197 -3.99 16.92 2.88
C ALA A 197 -5.39 16.98 3.49
N GLN A 198 -5.80 18.18 3.89
CA GLN A 198 -7.15 18.45 4.35
C GLN A 198 -7.80 19.45 3.37
N PRO A 199 -8.51 18.95 2.33
CA PRO A 199 -9.22 19.84 1.42
C PRO A 199 -10.40 20.52 2.15
N PRO A 200 -10.76 21.77 1.77
CA PRO A 200 -11.93 22.42 2.33
C PRO A 200 -13.20 21.67 1.94
N LEU A 201 -14.18 21.63 2.85
CA LEU A 201 -15.50 21.05 2.59
C LEU A 201 -16.43 22.02 1.88
N TYR A 202 -16.24 23.32 2.10
CA TYR A 202 -17.09 24.36 1.55
C TYR A 202 -16.28 25.49 0.93
N LYS A 203 -16.79 26.01 -0.18
CA LYS A 203 -16.40 27.28 -0.78
C LYS A 203 -17.58 28.25 -0.69
N VAL A 204 -17.37 29.40 -0.13
CA VAL A 204 -18.35 30.49 -0.07
C VAL A 204 -17.87 31.63 -0.94
N GLU A 205 -18.72 32.11 -1.84
CA GLU A 205 -18.41 33.24 -2.72
C GLU A 205 -19.45 34.34 -2.52
N LYS A 206 -18.96 35.57 -2.26
CA LYS A 206 -19.78 36.80 -2.18
C LYS A 206 -19.00 37.97 -2.77
N ASN A 207 -19.60 38.72 -3.68
CA ASN A 207 -19.00 39.92 -4.29
C ASN A 207 -17.57 39.71 -4.83
N LYS A 208 -17.33 38.59 -5.50
CA LYS A 208 -16.02 38.14 -6.04
C LYS A 208 -14.95 37.81 -4.98
N LYS A 209 -15.30 37.87 -3.69
CA LYS A 209 -14.45 37.34 -2.62
C LYS A 209 -14.80 35.87 -2.36
N VAL A 210 -13.81 35.08 -2.03
CA VAL A 210 -13.94 33.65 -1.80
C VAL A 210 -13.40 33.31 -0.41
N TRP A 211 -14.16 32.51 0.33
CA TRP A 211 -13.78 31.93 1.63
C TRP A 211 -13.88 30.43 1.52
N TYR A 212 -13.07 29.72 2.30
CA TYR A 212 -13.10 28.27 2.41
C TYR A 212 -13.39 27.88 3.86
N ALA A 213 -14.21 26.86 4.06
CA ALA A 213 -14.49 26.28 5.37
C ALA A 213 -14.21 24.78 5.36
N TYR A 214 -13.64 24.28 6.44
CA TYR A 214 -13.21 22.88 6.58
C TYR A 214 -14.22 22.06 7.41
N ASN A 215 -15.19 22.73 8.05
CA ASN A 215 -16.28 22.12 8.81
C ASN A 215 -17.51 23.03 8.83
N ASP A 216 -18.61 22.52 9.41
CA ASP A 216 -19.87 23.29 9.49
C ASP A 216 -19.78 24.49 10.41
N ASP A 217 -18.97 24.44 11.47
CA ASP A 217 -18.78 25.55 12.41
C ASP A 217 -18.07 26.72 11.74
N GLU A 218 -17.02 26.46 10.99
CA GLU A 218 -16.32 27.47 10.19
C GLU A 218 -17.23 28.05 9.11
N LEU A 219 -18.03 27.22 8.43
CA LEU A 219 -19.02 27.71 7.49
C LEU A 219 -20.00 28.67 8.16
N ASN A 220 -20.55 28.31 9.33
CA ASN A 220 -21.45 29.16 10.09
C ASN A 220 -20.79 30.46 10.54
N ALA A 221 -19.55 30.44 10.98
CA ALA A 221 -18.78 31.61 11.33
C ALA A 221 -18.63 32.58 10.14
N ILE A 222 -18.21 32.07 8.97
CA ILE A 222 -18.12 32.83 7.72
C ILE A 222 -19.48 33.44 7.35
N MET A 223 -20.55 32.62 7.37
CA MET A 223 -21.90 33.07 7.04
C MET A 223 -22.42 34.15 8.01
N THR A 224 -21.98 34.13 9.26
CA THR A 224 -22.31 35.14 10.26
C THR A 224 -21.56 36.46 9.99
N GLU A 225 -20.27 36.36 9.63
CA GLU A 225 -19.41 37.51 9.31
C GLU A 225 -19.88 38.26 8.05
N ILE A 226 -20.15 37.51 6.97
CA ILE A 226 -20.53 38.13 5.68
C ILE A 226 -22.02 38.46 5.56
N GLY A 227 -22.84 38.01 6.53
CA GLY A 227 -24.30 38.13 6.51
C GLY A 227 -24.96 37.05 5.63
N ARG A 228 -26.08 36.49 6.11
CA ARG A 228 -26.88 35.47 5.39
C ARG A 228 -27.82 36.15 4.39
N ASP A 229 -27.36 36.44 3.20
CA ASP A 229 -28.20 36.96 2.12
C ASP A 229 -28.22 36.06 0.90
N GLN A 230 -29.14 36.33 -0.03
CA GLN A 230 -29.34 35.51 -1.25
C GLN A 230 -28.16 35.59 -2.25
N ASN A 231 -27.21 36.52 -2.04
CA ASN A 231 -26.07 36.69 -2.92
C ASN A 231 -24.89 35.77 -2.55
N ASN A 232 -25.00 35.01 -1.46
CA ASN A 232 -23.99 34.07 -1.05
C ASN A 232 -24.11 32.79 -1.85
N LYS A 233 -23.07 32.47 -2.61
CA LYS A 233 -22.96 31.17 -3.30
C LYS A 233 -22.14 30.21 -2.42
N VAL A 234 -22.79 29.19 -1.86
CA VAL A 234 -22.15 28.14 -1.09
C VAL A 234 -22.05 26.88 -1.97
N GLN A 235 -20.84 26.43 -2.21
CA GLN A 235 -20.56 25.19 -2.91
C GLN A 235 -19.97 24.20 -1.90
N ARG A 236 -20.52 22.99 -1.83
CA ARG A 236 -19.96 21.87 -1.05
C ARG A 236 -19.16 20.98 -1.97
N TYR A 237 -17.90 20.72 -1.61
CA TYR A 237 -17.08 19.73 -2.29
C TYR A 237 -17.43 18.34 -1.79
N LYS A 238 -17.63 17.40 -2.71
CA LYS A 238 -17.94 15.99 -2.39
C LYS A 238 -16.74 15.07 -2.56
N GLY A 239 -15.74 15.51 -3.29
CA GLY A 239 -14.53 14.78 -3.56
C GLY A 239 -13.48 15.65 -4.25
N LEU A 240 -12.26 15.11 -4.40
CA LEU A 240 -11.11 15.81 -5.00
C LEU A 240 -11.24 16.06 -6.51
N GLY A 241 -12.17 15.40 -7.17
CA GLY A 241 -12.38 15.48 -8.62
C GLY A 241 -13.57 16.34 -9.04
N GLU A 242 -14.27 17.01 -8.09
CA GLU A 242 -15.47 17.80 -8.34
C GLU A 242 -15.20 19.30 -8.20
#